data_a0020b45bb9417488b0364c7749f9ea7
#
_entry.id   a0020b45bb9417488b0364c7749f9ea7
#
_cell.length_a   1.000
_cell.length_b   1.000
_cell.length_c   1.000
_cell.angle_alpha   90.00
_cell.angle_beta   90.00
_cell.angle_gamma   90.00
#
_symmetry.space_group_name_H-M   'P 1'
#
loop_
_entity.id
_entity.type
_entity.pdbx_description
1 polymer ?
#
loop_
_entity_poly.entity_id
_entity_poly.type
_entity_poly.pdbx_seq_one_letter_code
_entity_poly.pdbx_strand_id
1 'polypeptide(L)'
;MSIILLPNRSTPFFKRSLLTAMMTALVATISVTGCSSPESNDSEPADAKTENQTADHASNVANNDAVSVEKITVDTVKGNVDLAMNPSPLVVYDMTLMQDLAALDVAVDGMPSGLKLDNLHSKTQPEPKTVGTVFEPYLEALNAMQPQAILVGSRMAEKYDALSSIAPTLDMTIDTANIYESSKQRLHDLGALFGKSAQAAKLQGNIDGLIDETKTLTKDKGKGLVVMVNGNKLSAYGDKSRYGFIHTVLDIPMADDQIADARHGQPISFEYIQKTNPDWLFVVDRSAAIGEDGAGAKAVLDNPLVAQTNAWSKNQVVYLSPDSYLAFGGYYQWMQDLTTIKEAFANAK
;
A
#
# COMPACT_ATOMS: atom_id res chain seq x y z
N MET A 1 -7.63 27.02 -60.17
CA MET A 1 -7.98 26.06 -61.22
C MET A 1 -7.09 24.85 -61.04
N SER A 2 -7.63 23.77 -60.67
CA SER A 2 -7.31 22.37 -60.66
C SER A 2 -7.62 21.70 -59.30
N ILE A 3 -8.76 21.07 -59.32
CA ILE A 3 -9.30 20.20 -58.28
C ILE A 3 -8.69 18.79 -58.54
N ILE A 4 -8.11 18.18 -57.51
CA ILE A 4 -7.78 16.74 -57.54
C ILE A 4 -8.58 16.06 -56.44
N LEU A 5 -9.53 15.18 -56.87
CA LEU A 5 -10.34 14.31 -56.03
C LEU A 5 -9.49 13.11 -55.51
N LEU A 6 -9.71 12.77 -54.29
CA LEU A 6 -9.25 11.50 -53.66
C LEU A 6 -10.31 10.40 -53.81
N PRO A 7 -9.93 9.13 -53.97
CA PRO A 7 -10.90 8.04 -53.91
C PRO A 7 -11.01 7.46 -52.51
N ASN A 8 -12.26 7.28 -52.14
CA ASN A 8 -12.83 6.55 -51.02
C ASN A 8 -12.46 5.06 -51.08
N ARG A 9 -11.93 4.50 -49.99
CA ARG A 9 -11.81 3.02 -49.83
C ARG A 9 -12.54 2.58 -48.57
N SER A 10 -13.59 1.86 -48.80
CA SER A 10 -14.47 1.14 -47.93
C SER A 10 -13.76 -0.02 -47.18
N THR A 11 -14.10 -0.15 -45.92
CA THR A 11 -13.79 -1.29 -45.01
C THR A 11 -14.69 -2.49 -45.32
N PRO A 12 -14.22 -3.75 -45.15
CA PRO A 12 -15.11 -4.90 -45.03
C PRO A 12 -15.31 -5.31 -43.58
N PHE A 13 -16.56 -5.43 -43.24
CA PHE A 13 -17.09 -6.16 -42.09
C PHE A 13 -16.70 -7.64 -42.14
N PHE A 14 -16.18 -8.20 -41.03
CA PHE A 14 -16.13 -9.64 -40.84
C PHE A 14 -17.17 -10.09 -39.83
N LYS A 15 -18.03 -11.00 -40.32
CA LYS A 15 -19.13 -11.63 -39.64
C LYS A 15 -18.65 -12.74 -38.69
N ARG A 16 -19.40 -12.87 -37.62
CA ARG A 16 -19.45 -13.96 -36.64
C ARG A 16 -19.51 -15.36 -37.26
N SER A 17 -18.85 -16.30 -36.60
CA SER A 17 -19.26 -17.73 -36.63
C SER A 17 -19.28 -18.26 -35.21
N LEU A 18 -20.50 -18.58 -34.76
CA LEU A 18 -20.78 -19.47 -33.64
C LEU A 18 -20.42 -20.90 -34.09
N LEU A 19 -19.72 -21.64 -33.29
CA LEU A 19 -19.75 -23.11 -33.33
C LEU A 19 -19.98 -23.64 -31.93
N THR A 20 -21.19 -24.15 -31.75
CA THR A 20 -21.65 -24.97 -30.66
C THR A 20 -21.13 -26.40 -30.90
N ALA A 21 -20.48 -27.02 -29.95
CA ALA A 21 -20.24 -28.43 -29.92
C ALA A 21 -20.52 -28.97 -28.52
N MET A 22 -21.60 -29.73 -28.48
CA MET A 22 -22.10 -30.58 -27.41
C MET A 22 -21.40 -31.96 -27.55
N MET A 23 -20.97 -32.58 -26.45
CA MET A 23 -21.03 -34.04 -26.24
C MET A 23 -20.27 -34.44 -24.98
N THR A 24 -20.98 -34.93 -24.09
CA THR A 24 -21.33 -36.29 -23.59
C THR A 24 -20.49 -36.79 -22.44
N ALA A 25 -21.23 -37.08 -21.39
CA ALA A 25 -20.84 -37.75 -20.16
C ALA A 25 -20.34 -39.18 -20.40
N LEU A 26 -19.38 -39.62 -19.61
CA LEU A 26 -19.15 -41.03 -19.36
C LEU A 26 -18.96 -41.29 -17.88
N VAL A 27 -19.95 -41.94 -17.30
CA VAL A 27 -19.94 -42.51 -15.95
C VAL A 27 -19.23 -43.85 -16.01
N ALA A 28 -18.30 -44.11 -15.14
CA ALA A 28 -17.79 -45.45 -14.85
C ALA A 28 -17.66 -45.63 -13.35
N THR A 29 -18.64 -46.29 -12.78
CA THR A 29 -18.66 -46.90 -11.46
C THR A 29 -17.84 -48.18 -11.46
N ILE A 30 -16.92 -48.35 -10.52
CA ILE A 30 -16.45 -49.68 -10.13
C ILE A 30 -16.43 -49.73 -8.59
N SER A 31 -17.38 -50.55 -8.10
CA SER A 31 -17.44 -51.03 -6.72
C SER A 31 -16.66 -52.34 -6.64
N VAL A 32 -15.81 -52.53 -5.64
CA VAL A 32 -15.48 -53.87 -5.13
C VAL A 32 -15.28 -53.79 -3.61
N THR A 33 -16.09 -54.54 -2.97
CA THR A 33 -16.19 -55.00 -1.59
C THR A 33 -15.02 -55.89 -1.17
N GLY A 34 -14.70 -55.91 0.13
CA GLY A 34 -13.89 -56.94 0.73
C GLY A 34 -13.66 -56.69 2.23
N CYS A 35 -14.54 -57.28 3.06
CA CYS A 35 -14.44 -57.44 4.51
C CYS A 35 -13.29 -58.36 4.92
N SER A 36 -12.72 -58.14 6.07
CA SER A 36 -12.85 -59.06 7.24
C SER A 36 -11.82 -58.71 8.36
N SER A 37 -12.33 -58.48 9.54
CA SER A 37 -11.70 -58.84 10.83
C SER A 37 -12.08 -60.25 11.18
N PRO A 38 -11.48 -61.01 12.15
CA PRO A 38 -11.52 -60.67 13.53
C PRO A 38 -10.36 -61.20 14.48
N GLU A 39 -10.44 -60.70 15.72
CA GLU A 39 -10.24 -61.38 17.02
C GLU A 39 -8.85 -61.85 17.46
N SER A 40 -8.38 -61.21 18.50
CA SER A 40 -8.32 -61.52 19.96
C SER A 40 -7.45 -62.72 20.39
N ASN A 41 -6.51 -62.46 21.30
CA ASN A 41 -6.51 -63.14 22.61
C ASN A 41 -5.45 -62.58 23.59
N ASP A 42 -5.94 -62.44 24.81
CA ASP A 42 -5.31 -62.28 26.11
C ASP A 42 -4.08 -63.17 26.39
N SER A 43 -3.17 -62.66 27.20
CA SER A 43 -2.71 -63.31 28.43
C SER A 43 -1.60 -62.52 29.11
N GLU A 44 -1.88 -61.99 30.30
CA GLU A 44 -0.96 -61.71 31.39
C GLU A 44 -0.89 -62.97 32.29
N PRO A 45 -0.06 -63.10 33.34
CA PRO A 45 1.13 -62.40 33.86
C PRO A 45 2.30 -63.32 34.28
N ALA A 46 3.44 -62.79 34.74
CA ALA A 46 4.13 -63.24 35.93
C ALA A 46 5.44 -62.48 36.26
N ASP A 47 5.54 -62.15 37.53
CA ASP A 47 6.66 -61.60 38.31
C ASP A 47 8.01 -62.23 38.10
N ALA A 48 9.07 -61.44 38.21
CA ALA A 48 10.25 -61.78 39.09
C ALA A 48 11.15 -60.56 39.33
N LYS A 49 11.43 -60.35 40.60
CA LYS A 49 12.37 -59.40 41.19
C LYS A 49 13.84 -59.75 40.85
N THR A 50 14.70 -58.73 40.81
CA THR A 50 15.83 -58.57 41.73
C THR A 50 17.07 -57.93 41.08
N GLU A 51 17.58 -56.95 41.80
CA GLU A 51 18.93 -56.44 42.07
C GLU A 51 19.66 -55.44 41.16
N ASN A 52 19.86 -54.37 41.83
CA ASN A 52 20.93 -53.38 41.95
C ASN A 52 22.25 -53.65 41.20
N GLN A 53 22.67 -52.72 40.36
CA GLN A 53 24.06 -52.27 40.27
C GLN A 53 24.17 -50.86 39.86
N THR A 54 24.71 -50.02 40.70
CA THR A 54 25.19 -48.69 40.59
C THR A 54 26.27 -48.58 39.49
N ALA A 55 26.06 -47.75 38.48
CA ALA A 55 27.15 -47.24 37.67
C ALA A 55 26.85 -45.80 37.32
N ASP A 56 27.68 -44.92 37.86
CA ASP A 56 27.77 -43.50 37.49
C ASP A 56 27.96 -43.36 36.00
N HIS A 57 26.96 -42.74 35.35
CA HIS A 57 27.18 -42.11 34.07
C HIS A 57 26.74 -40.65 34.18
N ALA A 58 27.74 -39.77 34.13
CA ALA A 58 27.60 -38.36 33.97
C ALA A 58 26.63 -38.08 32.80
N SER A 59 25.42 -37.68 33.13
CA SER A 59 24.47 -37.14 32.16
C SER A 59 25.01 -35.81 31.68
N ASN A 60 25.58 -35.86 30.48
CA ASN A 60 25.81 -34.65 29.67
C ASN A 60 24.42 -34.10 29.37
N VAL A 61 23.95 -33.15 30.17
CA VAL A 61 22.80 -32.33 29.87
C VAL A 61 23.22 -31.42 28.69
N ALA A 62 22.94 -31.89 27.50
CA ALA A 62 22.91 -31.00 26.38
C ALA A 62 21.84 -29.93 26.68
N ASN A 63 22.30 -28.76 27.11
CA ASN A 63 21.47 -27.56 27.10
C ASN A 63 21.04 -27.36 25.65
N ASN A 64 19.87 -27.86 25.32
CA ASN A 64 19.12 -27.39 24.18
C ASN A 64 18.57 -26.01 24.57
N ASP A 65 19.43 -25.00 24.48
CA ASP A 65 18.97 -23.61 24.40
C ASP A 65 18.18 -23.49 23.08
N ALA A 66 16.93 -23.93 23.11
CA ALA A 66 15.96 -23.52 22.11
C ALA A 66 15.89 -22.01 22.23
N VAL A 67 16.51 -21.30 21.28
CA VAL A 67 16.36 -19.86 21.14
C VAL A 67 14.85 -19.63 21.05
N SER A 68 14.26 -19.12 22.13
CA SER A 68 12.85 -18.75 22.14
C SER A 68 12.69 -17.60 21.14
N VAL A 69 12.16 -17.90 19.95
CA VAL A 69 11.84 -16.88 18.97
C VAL A 69 10.75 -16.02 19.59
N GLU A 70 11.08 -14.78 19.90
CA GLU A 70 10.13 -13.82 20.42
C GLU A 70 9.02 -13.61 19.38
N LYS A 71 7.78 -13.77 19.82
CA LYS A 71 6.59 -13.61 18.97
C LYS A 71 5.88 -12.30 19.29
N ILE A 72 5.26 -11.76 18.29
CA ILE A 72 4.43 -10.56 18.38
C ILE A 72 3.10 -10.80 17.68
N THR A 73 2.04 -10.21 18.21
CA THR A 73 0.73 -10.12 17.56
C THR A 73 0.63 -8.74 16.90
N VAL A 74 0.40 -8.71 15.61
CA VAL A 74 0.17 -7.47 14.84
C VAL A 74 -1.32 -7.39 14.49
N ASP A 75 -1.94 -6.26 14.80
CA ASP A 75 -3.32 -5.99 14.41
C ASP A 75 -3.37 -5.53 12.94
N THR A 76 -4.26 -6.12 12.16
CA THR A 76 -4.40 -5.83 10.73
C THR A 76 -5.88 -5.67 10.36
N VAL A 77 -6.17 -5.14 9.16
CA VAL A 77 -7.57 -5.04 8.70
C VAL A 77 -8.25 -6.39 8.50
N LYS A 78 -7.48 -7.48 8.52
CA LYS A 78 -7.99 -8.87 8.47
C LYS A 78 -8.01 -9.57 9.83
N GLY A 79 -7.74 -8.83 10.91
CA GLY A 79 -7.62 -9.33 12.27
C GLY A 79 -6.15 -9.53 12.68
N ASN A 80 -5.97 -10.12 13.86
CA ASN A 80 -4.66 -10.29 14.47
C ASN A 80 -3.85 -11.40 13.78
N VAL A 81 -2.57 -11.13 13.54
CA VAL A 81 -1.61 -12.08 12.99
C VAL A 81 -0.46 -12.27 13.97
N ASP A 82 -0.25 -13.52 14.41
CA ASP A 82 0.87 -13.92 15.27
C ASP A 82 2.06 -14.34 14.40
N LEU A 83 3.21 -13.73 14.63
CA LEU A 83 4.42 -14.08 13.89
C LEU A 83 5.68 -13.85 14.74
N ALA A 84 6.80 -14.38 14.28
CA ALA A 84 8.09 -14.10 14.88
C ALA A 84 8.48 -12.63 14.67
N MET A 85 9.14 -12.02 15.65
CA MET A 85 9.77 -10.71 15.45
C MET A 85 10.90 -10.79 14.41
N ASN A 86 11.12 -9.70 13.71
CA ASN A 86 12.13 -9.58 12.65
C ASN A 86 12.00 -10.67 11.57
N PRO A 87 10.81 -10.87 10.96
CA PRO A 87 10.62 -11.91 9.97
C PRO A 87 11.53 -11.67 8.75
N SER A 88 12.27 -12.71 8.34
CA SER A 88 13.13 -12.71 7.15
C SER A 88 13.20 -14.13 6.57
N PRO A 89 12.97 -14.31 5.25
CA PRO A 89 12.78 -13.27 4.23
C PRO A 89 11.44 -12.50 4.39
N LEU A 90 11.51 -11.19 4.13
CA LEU A 90 10.37 -10.26 4.17
C LEU A 90 9.96 -9.86 2.75
N VAL A 91 8.69 -10.00 2.42
CA VAL A 91 8.13 -9.54 1.14
C VAL A 91 7.16 -8.39 1.37
N VAL A 92 7.25 -7.35 0.54
CA VAL A 92 6.40 -6.16 0.66
C VAL A 92 5.83 -5.75 -0.69
N TYR A 93 4.51 -5.64 -0.79
CA TYR A 93 3.80 -5.25 -2.03
C TYR A 93 3.26 -3.82 -2.02
N ASP A 94 3.36 -3.11 -0.90
CA ASP A 94 2.81 -1.77 -0.77
C ASP A 94 3.91 -0.70 -0.68
N MET A 95 3.82 0.33 -1.52
CA MET A 95 4.81 1.39 -1.61
C MET A 95 4.88 2.25 -0.34
N THR A 96 3.77 2.37 0.37
CA THR A 96 3.73 3.13 1.63
C THR A 96 4.48 2.40 2.74
N LEU A 97 4.25 1.07 2.84
CA LEU A 97 4.97 0.20 3.77
C LEU A 97 6.48 0.20 3.48
N MET A 98 6.87 0.24 2.21
CA MET A 98 8.29 0.34 1.83
C MET A 98 8.92 1.64 2.31
N GLN A 99 8.20 2.77 2.28
CA GLN A 99 8.71 4.03 2.83
C GLN A 99 8.91 3.94 4.34
N ASP A 100 7.97 3.37 5.07
CA ASP A 100 8.05 3.22 6.52
C ASP A 100 9.21 2.28 6.91
N LEU A 101 9.34 1.14 6.23
CA LEU A 101 10.44 0.18 6.46
C LEU A 101 11.80 0.79 6.13
N ALA A 102 11.91 1.54 5.03
CA ALA A 102 13.15 2.23 4.68
C ALA A 102 13.52 3.29 5.71
N ALA A 103 12.55 4.01 6.28
CA ALA A 103 12.78 4.97 7.34
C ALA A 103 13.18 4.30 8.67
N LEU A 104 12.71 3.07 8.90
CA LEU A 104 13.09 2.23 10.03
C LEU A 104 14.41 1.48 9.82
N ASP A 105 15.09 1.63 8.68
CA ASP A 105 16.28 0.87 8.29
C ASP A 105 16.03 -0.67 8.36
N VAL A 106 14.88 -1.11 7.85
CA VAL A 106 14.49 -2.51 7.71
C VAL A 106 14.69 -2.95 6.26
N ALA A 107 15.45 -4.03 6.06
CA ALA A 107 15.67 -4.60 4.75
C ALA A 107 14.41 -5.36 4.26
N VAL A 108 14.17 -5.31 2.95
CA VAL A 108 13.11 -6.04 2.26
C VAL A 108 13.76 -7.03 1.30
N ASP A 109 13.38 -8.32 1.36
CA ASP A 109 13.99 -9.39 0.56
C ASP A 109 13.27 -9.58 -0.78
N GLY A 110 11.97 -9.24 -0.85
CA GLY A 110 11.16 -9.34 -2.05
C GLY A 110 10.21 -8.15 -2.23
N MET A 111 10.16 -7.59 -3.46
CA MET A 111 9.29 -6.48 -3.79
C MET A 111 8.78 -6.55 -5.24
N PRO A 112 7.68 -5.85 -5.60
CA PRO A 112 7.21 -5.75 -6.97
C PRO A 112 8.22 -5.02 -7.88
N SER A 113 8.17 -5.35 -9.17
CA SER A 113 8.91 -4.62 -10.20
C SER A 113 8.23 -3.29 -10.55
N GLY A 114 9.00 -2.39 -11.19
CA GLY A 114 8.49 -1.16 -11.79
C GLY A 114 8.05 -0.08 -10.81
N LEU A 115 8.56 -0.15 -9.58
CA LEU A 115 8.31 0.90 -8.58
C LEU A 115 8.99 2.20 -8.98
N LYS A 116 8.28 3.32 -8.81
CA LYS A 116 8.77 4.68 -9.08
C LYS A 116 8.88 5.49 -7.79
N LEU A 117 9.62 4.94 -6.81
CA LEU A 117 9.89 5.60 -5.54
C LEU A 117 11.40 5.84 -5.46
N ASP A 118 11.83 7.04 -5.79
CA ASP A 118 13.26 7.41 -5.85
C ASP A 118 13.97 7.28 -4.50
N ASN A 119 13.23 7.39 -3.40
CA ASN A 119 13.76 7.35 -2.04
C ASN A 119 14.09 5.94 -1.52
N LEU A 120 13.70 4.88 -2.22
CA LEU A 120 13.88 3.50 -1.76
C LEU A 120 15.16 2.84 -2.27
N HIS A 121 15.67 3.25 -3.46
CA HIS A 121 16.77 2.57 -4.13
C HIS A 121 18.12 2.61 -3.40
N SER A 122 18.31 3.53 -2.45
CA SER A 122 19.59 3.67 -1.74
C SER A 122 19.72 2.86 -0.45
N LYS A 123 18.63 2.27 0.06
CA LYS A 123 18.59 1.70 1.42
C LYS A 123 18.38 0.19 1.49
N THR A 124 17.96 -0.46 0.40
CA THR A 124 17.79 -1.91 0.37
C THR A 124 19.05 -2.58 -0.20
N GLN A 125 19.90 -3.09 0.66
CA GLN A 125 21.05 -3.92 0.29
C GLN A 125 20.99 -5.23 1.09
N PRO A 126 21.04 -6.42 0.46
CA PRO A 126 21.13 -6.66 -0.98
C PRO A 126 19.85 -6.25 -1.74
N GLU A 127 19.95 -6.13 -3.06
CA GLU A 127 18.82 -5.77 -3.93
C GLU A 127 17.69 -6.80 -3.80
N PRO A 128 16.44 -6.36 -3.51
CA PRO A 128 15.32 -7.27 -3.32
C PRO A 128 14.99 -8.06 -4.59
N LYS A 129 14.57 -9.31 -4.43
CA LYS A 129 14.09 -10.12 -5.55
C LYS A 129 12.74 -9.60 -6.05
N THR A 130 12.55 -9.63 -7.37
CA THR A 130 11.25 -9.32 -7.97
C THR A 130 10.27 -10.45 -7.71
N VAL A 131 9.13 -10.13 -7.07
CA VAL A 131 8.07 -11.09 -6.72
C VAL A 131 6.72 -10.76 -7.36
N GLY A 132 6.73 -10.02 -8.46
CA GLY A 132 5.54 -9.65 -9.22
C GLY A 132 5.43 -8.16 -9.51
N THR A 133 4.21 -7.66 -9.60
CA THR A 133 3.87 -6.24 -9.72
C THR A 133 3.08 -5.78 -8.49
N VAL A 134 2.77 -4.48 -8.38
CA VAL A 134 1.92 -3.95 -7.31
C VAL A 134 0.46 -4.44 -7.36
N PHE A 135 0.07 -5.14 -8.42
CA PHE A 135 -1.30 -5.65 -8.62
C PHE A 135 -1.37 -7.17 -8.77
N GLU A 136 -0.26 -7.83 -9.14
CA GLU A 136 -0.23 -9.26 -9.42
C GLU A 136 1.03 -9.90 -8.82
N PRO A 137 0.88 -10.80 -7.82
CA PRO A 137 2.01 -11.50 -7.21
C PRO A 137 2.49 -12.67 -8.11
N TYR A 138 3.79 -12.94 -8.09
CA TYR A 138 4.35 -14.14 -8.69
C TYR A 138 4.44 -15.25 -7.64
N LEU A 139 3.36 -16.07 -7.54
CA LEU A 139 3.23 -17.08 -6.49
C LEU A 139 4.36 -18.12 -6.53
N GLU A 140 4.89 -18.45 -7.71
CA GLU A 140 6.03 -19.37 -7.85
C GLU A 140 7.31 -18.77 -7.23
N ALA A 141 7.56 -17.48 -7.45
CA ALA A 141 8.72 -16.80 -6.87
C ALA A 141 8.60 -16.71 -5.33
N LEU A 142 7.39 -16.48 -4.82
CA LEU A 142 7.11 -16.48 -3.39
C LEU A 142 7.31 -17.88 -2.77
N ASN A 143 6.78 -18.91 -3.42
CA ASN A 143 6.97 -20.29 -2.97
C ASN A 143 8.47 -20.69 -2.96
N ALA A 144 9.24 -20.23 -3.94
CA ALA A 144 10.68 -20.49 -3.97
C ALA A 144 11.45 -19.67 -2.91
N MET A 145 10.96 -18.49 -2.55
CA MET A 145 11.58 -17.63 -1.53
C MET A 145 11.30 -18.10 -0.10
N GLN A 146 10.15 -18.75 0.16
CA GLN A 146 9.70 -19.17 1.50
C GLN A 146 9.70 -17.98 2.50
N PRO A 147 8.97 -16.89 2.24
CA PRO A 147 8.99 -15.73 3.11
C PRO A 147 8.44 -16.05 4.50
N GLN A 148 8.96 -15.39 5.53
CA GLN A 148 8.42 -15.48 6.89
C GLN A 148 7.28 -14.50 7.12
N ALA A 149 7.18 -13.43 6.31
CA ALA A 149 6.05 -12.52 6.30
C ALA A 149 5.87 -11.87 4.91
N ILE A 150 4.61 -11.59 4.59
CA ILE A 150 4.20 -10.82 3.42
C ILE A 150 3.38 -9.62 3.89
N LEU A 151 3.83 -8.40 3.56
CA LEU A 151 3.12 -7.17 3.89
C LEU A 151 2.40 -6.64 2.66
N VAL A 152 1.11 -6.36 2.81
CA VAL A 152 0.26 -5.87 1.72
C VAL A 152 -0.51 -4.61 2.15
N GLY A 153 -0.95 -3.85 1.15
CA GLY A 153 -1.88 -2.74 1.31
C GLY A 153 -3.03 -2.85 0.32
N SER A 154 -3.82 -1.80 0.18
CA SER A 154 -5.09 -1.79 -0.55
C SER A 154 -5.03 -2.29 -2.00
N ARG A 155 -3.90 -2.11 -2.71
CA ARG A 155 -3.74 -2.57 -4.11
C ARG A 155 -3.67 -4.09 -4.23
N MET A 156 -3.22 -4.76 -3.16
CA MET A 156 -3.03 -6.22 -3.12
C MET A 156 -4.08 -6.94 -2.26
N ALA A 157 -5.03 -6.21 -1.66
CA ALA A 157 -6.03 -6.75 -0.73
C ALA A 157 -6.87 -7.90 -1.32
N GLU A 158 -7.17 -7.87 -2.63
CA GLU A 158 -7.90 -8.95 -3.32
C GLU A 158 -7.09 -10.24 -3.48
N LYS A 159 -5.77 -10.18 -3.33
CA LYS A 159 -4.85 -11.33 -3.41
C LYS A 159 -4.50 -11.91 -2.03
N TYR A 160 -5.07 -11.35 -0.96
CA TYR A 160 -4.75 -11.71 0.41
C TYR A 160 -4.82 -13.23 0.68
N ASP A 161 -5.91 -13.89 0.27
CA ASP A 161 -6.12 -15.32 0.52
C ASP A 161 -5.06 -16.19 -0.17
N ALA A 162 -4.69 -15.83 -1.41
CA ALA A 162 -3.65 -16.52 -2.16
C ALA A 162 -2.27 -16.35 -1.50
N LEU A 163 -1.96 -15.16 -1.02
CA LEU A 163 -0.71 -14.85 -0.32
C LEU A 163 -0.64 -15.53 1.04
N SER A 164 -1.74 -15.51 1.79
CA SER A 164 -1.85 -16.14 3.11
C SER A 164 -1.70 -17.66 3.08
N SER A 165 -1.97 -18.28 1.93
CA SER A 165 -1.71 -19.72 1.73
C SER A 165 -0.21 -20.06 1.63
N ILE A 166 0.65 -19.06 1.41
CA ILE A 166 2.10 -19.22 1.26
C ILE A 166 2.83 -18.88 2.55
N ALA A 167 2.47 -17.74 3.18
CA ALA A 167 3.13 -17.25 4.39
C ALA A 167 2.19 -16.34 5.21
N PRO A 168 2.49 -16.08 6.49
CA PRO A 168 1.80 -15.08 7.29
C PRO A 168 1.72 -13.75 6.51
N THR A 169 0.50 -13.28 6.23
CA THR A 169 0.26 -12.08 5.42
C THR A 169 -0.42 -11.03 6.28
N LEU A 170 0.15 -9.84 6.32
CA LEU A 170 -0.33 -8.69 7.06
C LEU A 170 -0.94 -7.68 6.10
N ASP A 171 -2.26 -7.51 6.14
CA ASP A 171 -2.95 -6.44 5.41
C ASP A 171 -2.94 -5.17 6.27
N MET A 172 -1.99 -4.30 5.99
CA MET A 172 -1.77 -3.04 6.69
C MET A 172 -2.32 -1.84 5.88
N THR A 173 -3.47 -2.05 5.23
CA THR A 173 -4.20 -1.01 4.51
C THR A 173 -4.55 0.15 5.44
N ILE A 174 -4.26 1.37 4.99
CA ILE A 174 -4.58 2.60 5.73
C ILE A 174 -6.05 2.96 5.56
N ASP A 175 -6.70 3.37 6.67
CA ASP A 175 -7.98 4.06 6.62
C ASP A 175 -7.78 5.49 6.09
N THR A 176 -8.26 5.75 4.89
CA THR A 176 -8.11 7.05 4.22
C THR A 176 -8.94 8.16 4.86
N ALA A 177 -9.99 7.83 5.62
CA ALA A 177 -10.78 8.81 6.37
C ALA A 177 -10.05 9.31 7.62
N ASN A 178 -9.13 8.48 8.17
CA ASN A 178 -8.31 8.78 9.33
C ASN A 178 -6.83 8.55 9.03
N ILE A 179 -6.36 9.07 7.90
CA ILE A 179 -5.04 8.75 7.34
C ILE A 179 -3.90 9.00 8.32
N TYR A 180 -3.95 10.07 9.11
CA TYR A 180 -2.90 10.41 10.07
C TYR A 180 -2.80 9.37 11.19
N GLU A 181 -3.90 9.08 11.90
CA GLU A 181 -3.89 8.11 12.99
C GLU A 181 -3.60 6.69 12.48
N SER A 182 -4.14 6.32 11.33
CA SER A 182 -3.91 5.01 10.73
C SER A 182 -2.44 4.83 10.30
N SER A 183 -1.81 5.84 9.72
CA SER A 183 -0.38 5.78 9.35
C SER A 183 0.53 5.78 10.58
N LYS A 184 0.18 6.55 11.61
CA LYS A 184 0.89 6.58 12.90
C LYS A 184 0.87 5.22 13.59
N GLN A 185 -0.31 4.59 13.68
CA GLN A 185 -0.45 3.25 14.24
C GLN A 185 0.37 2.23 13.45
N ARG A 186 0.31 2.27 12.12
CA ARG A 186 1.08 1.38 11.26
C ARG A 186 2.59 1.54 11.45
N LEU A 187 3.11 2.77 11.52
CA LEU A 187 4.53 3.02 11.79
C LEU A 187 4.95 2.49 13.18
N HIS A 188 4.08 2.64 14.18
CA HIS A 188 4.27 2.07 15.53
C HIS A 188 4.37 0.54 15.47
N ASP A 189 3.42 -0.13 14.79
CA ASP A 189 3.35 -1.59 14.72
C ASP A 189 4.53 -2.19 13.94
N LEU A 190 4.95 -1.53 12.85
CA LEU A 190 6.19 -1.89 12.16
C LEU A 190 7.41 -1.71 13.06
N GLY A 191 7.46 -0.62 13.84
CA GLY A 191 8.51 -0.42 14.83
C GLY A 191 8.57 -1.54 15.86
N ALA A 192 7.43 -2.00 16.35
CA ALA A 192 7.34 -3.12 17.29
C ALA A 192 7.76 -4.43 16.62
N LEU A 193 7.24 -4.75 15.44
CA LEU A 193 7.54 -5.98 14.69
C LEU A 193 9.05 -6.16 14.42
N PHE A 194 9.73 -5.05 14.12
CA PHE A 194 11.17 -5.08 13.79
C PHE A 194 12.09 -4.62 14.93
N GLY A 195 11.59 -4.57 16.18
CA GLY A 195 12.41 -4.16 17.34
C GLY A 195 12.94 -2.70 17.22
N LYS A 196 12.23 -1.83 16.50
CA LYS A 196 12.59 -0.45 16.17
C LYS A 196 11.63 0.59 16.79
N SER A 197 10.94 0.24 17.90
CA SER A 197 9.91 1.10 18.51
C SER A 197 10.43 2.51 18.86
N ALA A 198 11.67 2.64 19.36
CA ALA A 198 12.26 3.94 19.64
C ALA A 198 12.50 4.76 18.37
N GLN A 199 12.91 4.11 17.28
CA GLN A 199 13.09 4.78 15.98
C GLN A 199 11.74 5.20 15.40
N ALA A 200 10.72 4.32 15.44
CA ALA A 200 9.36 4.64 15.01
C ALA A 200 8.79 5.87 15.77
N ALA A 201 8.95 5.91 17.10
CA ALA A 201 8.53 7.05 17.89
C ALA A 201 9.26 8.35 17.49
N LYS A 202 10.55 8.28 17.18
CA LYS A 202 11.33 9.44 16.71
C LYS A 202 10.83 9.90 15.32
N LEU A 203 10.59 8.96 14.40
CA LEU A 203 10.07 9.29 13.06
C LEU A 203 8.69 9.93 13.15
N GLN A 204 7.81 9.38 14.00
CA GLN A 204 6.50 9.99 14.26
C GLN A 204 6.65 11.40 14.84
N GLY A 205 7.52 11.61 15.80
CA GLY A 205 7.80 12.94 16.36
C GLY A 205 8.26 13.97 15.33
N ASN A 206 8.97 13.54 14.28
CA ASN A 206 9.33 14.43 13.17
C ASN A 206 8.10 14.86 12.35
N ILE A 207 7.17 13.92 12.09
CA ILE A 207 5.91 14.24 11.40
C ILE A 207 5.08 15.21 12.25
N ASP A 208 4.90 14.89 13.53
CA ASP A 208 4.09 15.68 14.47
C ASP A 208 4.62 17.11 14.59
N GLY A 209 5.93 17.27 14.76
CA GLY A 209 6.56 18.59 14.83
C GLY A 209 6.35 19.40 13.55
N LEU A 210 6.45 18.75 12.39
CA LEU A 210 6.24 19.42 11.10
C LEU A 210 4.76 19.79 10.86
N ILE A 211 3.82 18.97 11.37
CA ILE A 211 2.40 19.29 11.38
C ILE A 211 2.15 20.56 12.22
N ASP A 212 2.67 20.62 13.44
CA ASP A 212 2.47 21.75 14.34
C ASP A 212 3.04 23.06 13.77
N GLU A 213 4.24 23.00 13.18
CA GLU A 213 4.85 24.14 12.48
C GLU A 213 3.97 24.59 11.30
N THR A 214 3.46 23.64 10.50
CA THR A 214 2.63 23.94 9.33
C THR A 214 1.30 24.56 9.76
N LYS A 215 0.62 24.00 10.77
CA LYS A 215 -0.64 24.53 11.33
C LYS A 215 -0.51 25.97 11.79
N THR A 216 0.62 26.33 12.37
CA THR A 216 0.89 27.73 12.78
C THR A 216 0.86 28.68 11.58
N LEU A 217 1.35 28.23 10.41
CA LEU A 217 1.41 29.04 9.20
C LEU A 217 0.09 29.03 8.40
N THR A 218 -0.70 27.94 8.46
CA THR A 218 -1.96 27.80 7.70
C THR A 218 -3.12 28.53 8.35
N LYS A 219 -3.01 28.86 9.63
CA LYS A 219 -4.08 29.50 10.41
C LYS A 219 -4.56 30.82 9.76
N ASP A 220 -5.87 30.88 9.51
CA ASP A 220 -6.57 32.05 8.94
C ASP A 220 -6.06 32.49 7.55
N LYS A 221 -5.43 31.57 6.79
CA LYS A 221 -4.86 31.85 5.47
C LYS A 221 -5.81 31.57 4.29
N GLY A 222 -7.07 31.28 4.56
CA GLY A 222 -8.08 31.05 3.54
C GLY A 222 -8.42 29.58 3.34
N LYS A 223 -9.17 29.29 2.26
CA LYS A 223 -9.73 27.98 1.97
C LYS A 223 -8.96 27.24 0.88
N GLY A 224 -8.81 25.93 1.04
CA GLY A 224 -8.10 25.05 0.11
C GLY A 224 -9.03 24.20 -0.73
N LEU A 225 -8.62 23.93 -1.97
CA LEU A 225 -9.19 22.92 -2.85
C LEU A 225 -8.10 21.93 -3.25
N VAL A 226 -8.34 20.62 -3.03
CA VAL A 226 -7.43 19.58 -3.49
C VAL A 226 -7.89 19.06 -4.84
N VAL A 227 -7.01 19.08 -5.83
CA VAL A 227 -7.30 18.65 -7.20
C VAL A 227 -6.25 17.64 -7.67
N MET A 228 -6.71 16.51 -8.20
CA MET A 228 -5.86 15.60 -8.95
C MET A 228 -6.01 15.87 -10.45
N VAL A 229 -4.88 15.94 -11.12
CA VAL A 229 -4.77 16.02 -12.58
C VAL A 229 -4.33 14.65 -13.12
N ASN A 230 -5.10 14.10 -14.05
CA ASN A 230 -4.84 12.84 -14.73
C ASN A 230 -5.03 13.02 -16.25
N GLY A 231 -3.96 13.33 -16.97
CA GLY A 231 -4.05 13.85 -18.32
C GLY A 231 -4.92 15.10 -18.34
N ASN A 232 -5.99 15.11 -19.14
CA ASN A 232 -6.93 16.23 -19.21
C ASN A 232 -8.12 16.11 -18.24
N LYS A 233 -8.11 15.13 -17.34
CA LYS A 233 -9.20 14.91 -16.37
C LYS A 233 -8.82 15.51 -15.03
N LEU A 234 -9.81 16.17 -14.39
CA LEU A 234 -9.67 16.74 -13.07
C LEU A 234 -10.63 16.08 -12.09
N SER A 235 -10.16 15.85 -10.87
CA SER A 235 -10.99 15.36 -9.77
C SER A 235 -10.70 16.15 -8.49
N ALA A 236 -11.74 16.55 -7.77
CA ALA A 236 -11.61 17.17 -6.45
C ALA A 236 -11.70 16.13 -5.34
N TYR A 237 -11.03 16.41 -4.23
CA TYR A 237 -10.96 15.53 -3.06
C TYR A 237 -11.31 16.29 -1.79
N GLY A 238 -12.21 15.73 -0.98
CA GLY A 238 -12.64 16.30 0.30
C GLY A 238 -11.87 15.73 1.49
N ASP A 239 -12.34 16.06 2.68
CA ASP A 239 -11.73 15.75 3.98
C ASP A 239 -11.68 14.24 4.33
N LYS A 240 -12.58 13.42 3.77
CA LYS A 240 -12.60 11.96 3.98
C LYS A 240 -11.73 11.18 2.99
N SER A 241 -11.03 11.88 2.11
CA SER A 241 -10.16 11.27 1.11
C SER A 241 -8.74 11.04 1.64
N ARG A 242 -7.93 10.33 0.85
CA ARG A 242 -6.49 10.17 1.11
C ARG A 242 -5.69 11.49 1.21
N TYR A 243 -6.26 12.59 0.76
CA TYR A 243 -5.68 13.94 0.86
C TYR A 243 -6.39 14.78 1.92
N GLY A 244 -7.33 14.19 2.65
CA GLY A 244 -8.12 14.85 3.68
C GLY A 244 -7.29 15.45 4.82
N PHE A 245 -6.06 14.97 5.02
CA PHE A 245 -5.12 15.51 6.03
C PHE A 245 -4.88 17.02 5.86
N ILE A 246 -4.98 17.55 4.65
CA ILE A 246 -4.85 18.99 4.38
C ILE A 246 -5.94 19.77 5.13
N HIS A 247 -7.13 19.19 5.23
CA HIS A 247 -8.28 19.82 5.91
C HIS A 247 -8.36 19.41 7.37
N THR A 248 -8.18 18.12 7.68
CA THR A 248 -8.44 17.57 9.02
C THR A 248 -7.24 17.66 9.97
N VAL A 249 -6.00 17.61 9.42
CA VAL A 249 -4.77 17.65 10.21
C VAL A 249 -4.11 19.03 10.17
N LEU A 250 -4.12 19.70 9.01
CA LEU A 250 -3.52 21.04 8.87
C LEU A 250 -4.52 22.19 9.08
N ASP A 251 -5.76 21.88 9.44
CA ASP A 251 -6.84 22.84 9.74
C ASP A 251 -7.09 23.86 8.58
N ILE A 252 -6.79 23.50 7.33
CA ILE A 252 -7.09 24.35 6.16
C ILE A 252 -8.56 24.13 5.77
N PRO A 253 -9.44 25.12 5.91
CA PRO A 253 -10.86 24.95 5.57
C PRO A 253 -11.05 24.54 4.10
N MET A 254 -12.03 23.68 3.82
CA MET A 254 -12.41 23.31 2.46
C MET A 254 -13.00 24.51 1.72
N ALA A 255 -12.61 24.70 0.45
CA ALA A 255 -13.21 25.71 -0.42
C ALA A 255 -14.64 25.32 -0.85
N ASP A 256 -14.93 24.02 -0.91
CA ASP A 256 -16.27 23.46 -1.12
C ASP A 256 -16.42 22.25 -0.16
N ASP A 257 -17.37 22.32 0.75
CA ASP A 257 -17.67 21.27 1.75
C ASP A 257 -18.66 20.21 1.22
N GLN A 258 -19.12 20.34 -0.02
CA GLN A 258 -20.04 19.40 -0.67
C GLN A 258 -19.33 18.43 -1.62
N ILE A 259 -18.00 18.35 -1.60
CA ILE A 259 -17.24 17.38 -2.40
C ILE A 259 -17.63 15.97 -2.00
N ALA A 260 -18.09 15.17 -2.98
CA ALA A 260 -18.51 13.80 -2.74
C ALA A 260 -17.35 12.92 -2.27
N ASP A 261 -17.61 12.10 -1.25
CA ASP A 261 -16.68 11.07 -0.82
C ASP A 261 -16.65 9.92 -1.85
N ALA A 262 -15.65 9.96 -2.72
CA ALA A 262 -15.44 8.98 -3.78
C ALA A 262 -13.99 8.54 -3.82
N ARG A 263 -13.74 7.22 -3.91
CA ARG A 263 -12.39 6.63 -3.93
C ARG A 263 -11.45 7.29 -4.95
N HIS A 264 -11.99 7.71 -6.10
CA HIS A 264 -11.23 8.34 -7.19
C HIS A 264 -11.45 9.86 -7.29
N GLY A 265 -12.03 10.46 -6.25
CA GLY A 265 -12.41 11.85 -6.21
C GLY A 265 -13.67 12.17 -7.04
N GLN A 266 -14.21 13.35 -6.84
CA GLN A 266 -15.33 13.88 -7.61
C GLN A 266 -14.82 14.47 -8.93
N PRO A 267 -15.28 13.97 -10.09
CA PRO A 267 -14.92 14.59 -11.37
C PRO A 267 -15.38 16.06 -11.40
N ILE A 268 -14.48 16.95 -11.83
CA ILE A 268 -14.74 18.40 -11.91
C ILE A 268 -14.27 18.97 -13.25
N SER A 269 -14.68 20.22 -13.53
CA SER A 269 -14.22 20.99 -14.66
C SER A 269 -13.42 22.23 -14.24
N PHE A 270 -12.85 22.97 -15.19
CA PHE A 270 -12.18 24.23 -14.93
C PHE A 270 -13.15 25.31 -14.43
N GLU A 271 -14.41 25.29 -14.90
CA GLU A 271 -15.49 26.16 -14.41
C GLU A 271 -15.81 25.90 -12.94
N TYR A 272 -15.73 24.65 -12.51
CA TYR A 272 -15.90 24.32 -11.09
C TYR A 272 -14.80 24.98 -10.26
N ILE A 273 -13.53 24.87 -10.65
CA ILE A 273 -12.41 25.51 -9.94
C ILE A 273 -12.60 27.04 -9.92
N GLN A 274 -12.99 27.64 -11.03
CA GLN A 274 -13.27 29.07 -11.12
C GLN A 274 -14.41 29.50 -10.18
N LYS A 275 -15.53 28.76 -10.19
CA LYS A 275 -16.70 29.05 -9.36
C LYS A 275 -16.42 28.88 -7.86
N THR A 276 -15.68 27.83 -7.49
CA THR A 276 -15.27 27.56 -6.11
C THR A 276 -14.32 28.62 -5.60
N ASN A 277 -13.49 29.19 -6.49
CA ASN A 277 -12.53 30.24 -6.23
C ASN A 277 -11.71 30.04 -4.95
N PRO A 278 -10.93 28.95 -4.85
CA PRO A 278 -10.13 28.66 -3.65
C PRO A 278 -9.04 29.70 -3.43
N ASP A 279 -8.67 29.93 -2.18
CA ASP A 279 -7.47 30.73 -1.84
C ASP A 279 -6.19 29.95 -2.06
N TRP A 280 -6.24 28.62 -1.85
CA TRP A 280 -5.15 27.68 -2.07
C TRP A 280 -5.59 26.54 -2.96
N LEU A 281 -4.76 26.18 -3.94
CA LEU A 281 -4.97 25.02 -4.79
C LEU A 281 -3.86 23.99 -4.54
N PHE A 282 -4.21 22.82 -3.98
CA PHE A 282 -3.30 21.70 -3.78
C PHE A 282 -3.45 20.73 -4.95
N VAL A 283 -2.35 20.45 -5.63
CA VAL A 283 -2.36 19.73 -6.91
C VAL A 283 -1.57 18.43 -6.81
N VAL A 284 -2.23 17.33 -7.17
CA VAL A 284 -1.62 16.02 -7.34
C VAL A 284 -1.53 15.72 -8.84
N ASP A 285 -0.32 15.54 -9.35
CA ASP A 285 -0.09 15.15 -10.75
C ASP A 285 0.04 13.62 -10.84
N ARG A 286 -1.08 12.95 -11.18
CA ARG A 286 -1.09 11.49 -11.29
C ARG A 286 -0.23 11.01 -12.46
N SER A 287 -0.32 11.67 -13.61
CA SER A 287 0.41 11.24 -14.80
C SER A 287 1.92 11.30 -14.57
N ALA A 288 2.41 12.39 -13.96
CA ALA A 288 3.81 12.49 -13.57
C ALA A 288 4.20 11.41 -12.54
N ALA A 289 3.34 11.15 -11.54
CA ALA A 289 3.62 10.17 -10.50
C ALA A 289 3.81 8.74 -11.05
N ILE A 290 3.00 8.33 -12.04
CA ILE A 290 3.11 7.01 -12.65
C ILE A 290 4.03 6.98 -13.88
N GLY A 291 4.62 8.14 -14.24
CA GLY A 291 5.53 8.29 -15.37
C GLY A 291 4.84 8.12 -16.73
N GLU A 292 3.59 8.52 -16.84
CA GLU A 292 2.91 8.68 -18.12
C GLU A 292 3.42 9.94 -18.83
N ASP A 293 3.71 9.82 -20.12
CA ASP A 293 4.03 10.98 -20.96
C ASP A 293 2.80 11.86 -21.16
N GLY A 294 2.99 13.18 -21.15
CA GLY A 294 1.91 14.13 -21.37
C GLY A 294 2.20 15.52 -20.80
N ALA A 295 1.19 16.38 -20.90
CA ALA A 295 1.24 17.69 -20.26
C ALA A 295 1.16 17.51 -18.74
N GLY A 296 2.17 17.99 -18.01
CA GLY A 296 2.13 17.98 -16.55
C GLY A 296 1.00 18.85 -15.99
N ALA A 297 0.63 18.61 -14.74
CA ALA A 297 -0.50 19.29 -14.11
C ALA A 297 -0.41 20.82 -14.20
N LYS A 298 0.80 21.39 -14.13
CA LYS A 298 1.01 22.83 -14.29
C LYS A 298 0.54 23.36 -15.66
N ALA A 299 0.84 22.62 -16.72
CA ALA A 299 0.43 23.02 -18.08
C ALA A 299 -1.08 22.82 -18.30
N VAL A 300 -1.68 21.79 -17.70
CA VAL A 300 -3.13 21.55 -17.76
C VAL A 300 -3.90 22.63 -17.01
N LEU A 301 -3.40 23.08 -15.86
CA LEU A 301 -4.03 24.11 -15.03
C LEU A 301 -3.72 25.53 -15.50
N ASP A 302 -2.81 25.73 -16.46
CA ASP A 302 -2.61 27.02 -17.15
C ASP A 302 -3.79 27.29 -18.10
N ASN A 303 -4.90 27.64 -17.51
CA ASN A 303 -6.21 27.78 -18.15
C ASN A 303 -6.83 29.12 -17.78
N PRO A 304 -7.45 29.86 -18.75
CA PRO A 304 -8.04 31.14 -18.48
C PRO A 304 -9.09 31.21 -17.37
N LEU A 305 -9.79 30.09 -17.09
CA LEU A 305 -10.75 30.00 -15.98
C LEU A 305 -10.03 29.85 -14.62
N VAL A 306 -9.02 29.00 -14.56
CA VAL A 306 -8.19 28.81 -13.36
C VAL A 306 -7.44 30.09 -13.03
N ALA A 307 -6.95 30.81 -14.04
CA ALA A 307 -6.22 32.07 -13.88
C ALA A 307 -7.04 33.17 -13.19
N GLN A 308 -8.37 33.06 -13.16
CA GLN A 308 -9.26 34.01 -12.49
C GLN A 308 -9.44 33.72 -11.00
N THR A 309 -8.89 32.62 -10.48
CA THR A 309 -9.03 32.25 -9.06
C THR A 309 -8.05 33.01 -8.16
N ASN A 310 -8.39 33.13 -6.87
CA ASN A 310 -7.51 33.68 -5.86
C ASN A 310 -6.19 32.89 -5.78
N ALA A 311 -6.27 31.56 -5.78
CA ALA A 311 -5.10 30.69 -5.70
C ALA A 311 -4.10 30.95 -6.82
N TRP A 312 -4.57 31.05 -8.06
CA TRP A 312 -3.69 31.29 -9.21
C TRP A 312 -3.12 32.72 -9.23
N SER A 313 -4.00 33.72 -9.05
CA SER A 313 -3.61 35.13 -9.09
C SER A 313 -2.59 35.53 -8.02
N LYS A 314 -2.63 34.86 -6.86
CA LYS A 314 -1.71 35.05 -5.74
C LYS A 314 -0.52 34.10 -5.76
N ASN A 315 -0.40 33.25 -6.76
CA ASN A 315 0.62 32.18 -6.83
C ASN A 315 0.56 31.22 -5.61
N GLN A 316 -0.65 30.90 -5.16
CA GLN A 316 -0.93 30.01 -4.03
C GLN A 316 -1.37 28.61 -4.55
N VAL A 317 -0.59 28.08 -5.50
CA VAL A 317 -0.76 26.73 -6.06
C VAL A 317 0.37 25.84 -5.57
N VAL A 318 0.02 24.80 -4.80
CA VAL A 318 0.97 23.87 -4.18
C VAL A 318 0.93 22.56 -4.94
N TYR A 319 2.01 22.18 -5.59
CA TYR A 319 2.16 20.89 -6.25
C TYR A 319 2.73 19.91 -5.26
N LEU A 320 1.93 18.91 -4.86
CA LEU A 320 2.34 17.84 -3.94
C LEU A 320 3.32 16.88 -4.64
N SER A 321 4.05 16.12 -3.85
CA SER A 321 5.01 15.15 -4.38
C SER A 321 4.31 14.02 -5.15
N PRO A 322 5.02 13.32 -6.06
CA PRO A 322 4.50 12.08 -6.68
C PRO A 322 4.12 11.02 -5.65
N ASP A 323 4.78 11.00 -4.51
CA ASP A 323 4.53 10.05 -3.41
C ASP A 323 3.14 10.23 -2.81
N SER A 324 2.55 11.43 -2.88
CA SER A 324 1.15 11.68 -2.47
C SER A 324 0.16 10.79 -3.22
N TYR A 325 0.47 10.41 -4.47
CA TYR A 325 -0.33 9.46 -5.23
C TYR A 325 0.11 8.01 -5.03
N LEU A 326 1.42 7.75 -4.99
CA LEU A 326 2.00 6.40 -4.99
C LEU A 326 2.00 5.76 -3.60
N ALA A 327 2.35 6.54 -2.58
CA ALA A 327 2.67 6.06 -1.23
C ALA A 327 2.05 6.93 -0.12
N PHE A 328 0.77 7.31 -0.30
CA PHE A 328 0.04 8.16 0.65
C PHE A 328 0.01 7.55 2.07
N GLY A 329 0.37 8.37 3.06
CA GLY A 329 0.50 7.96 4.47
C GLY A 329 1.85 7.33 4.81
N GLY A 330 2.83 7.26 3.89
CA GLY A 330 4.19 6.81 4.15
C GLY A 330 5.05 7.91 4.78
N TYR A 331 6.09 7.53 5.50
CA TYR A 331 6.95 8.47 6.20
C TYR A 331 7.53 9.56 5.29
N TYR A 332 8.11 9.19 4.15
CA TYR A 332 8.73 10.17 3.26
C TYR A 332 7.70 11.04 2.54
N GLN A 333 6.53 10.48 2.21
CA GLN A 333 5.43 11.28 1.68
C GLN A 333 4.97 12.34 2.70
N TRP A 334 4.76 11.95 3.98
CA TRP A 334 4.42 12.91 5.03
C TRP A 334 5.45 14.04 5.13
N MET A 335 6.73 13.70 5.25
CA MET A 335 7.80 14.68 5.39
C MET A 335 7.89 15.63 4.20
N GLN A 336 7.73 15.11 2.97
CA GLN A 336 7.87 15.91 1.76
C GLN A 336 6.67 16.83 1.54
N ASP A 337 5.44 16.31 1.67
CA ASP A 337 4.24 17.12 1.45
C ASP A 337 4.07 18.18 2.52
N LEU A 338 4.29 17.85 3.81
CA LEU A 338 4.25 18.83 4.89
C LEU A 338 5.30 19.92 4.70
N THR A 339 6.52 19.57 4.29
CA THR A 339 7.57 20.54 3.98
C THR A 339 7.15 21.46 2.84
N THR A 340 6.63 20.89 1.74
CA THR A 340 6.17 21.65 0.57
C THR A 340 5.04 22.62 0.93
N ILE A 341 4.06 22.15 1.72
CA ILE A 341 2.94 22.98 2.17
C ILE A 341 3.44 24.08 3.11
N LYS A 342 4.27 23.74 4.10
CA LYS A 342 4.86 24.70 5.03
C LYS A 342 5.60 25.82 4.30
N GLU A 343 6.47 25.48 3.36
CA GLU A 343 7.23 26.45 2.57
C GLU A 343 6.33 27.34 1.72
N ALA A 344 5.27 26.77 1.11
CA ALA A 344 4.31 27.55 0.33
C ALA A 344 3.61 28.62 1.19
N PHE A 345 3.16 28.24 2.39
CA PHE A 345 2.49 29.18 3.31
C PHE A 345 3.45 30.17 3.93
N ALA A 346 4.69 29.80 4.23
CA ALA A 346 5.70 30.71 4.73
C ALA A 346 6.10 31.79 3.71
N ASN A 347 6.06 31.46 2.40
CA ASN A 347 6.40 32.37 1.31
C ASN A 347 5.20 33.16 0.76
N ALA A 348 3.99 32.89 1.24
CA ALA A 348 2.78 33.61 0.82
C ALA A 348 2.81 35.06 1.30
N LYS A 349 2.53 35.98 0.37
CA LYS A 349 2.52 37.44 0.61
C LYS A 349 1.19 37.92 1.14
#